data_4544bffb415ae1de25c71d4a85935782
#
_entry.id   4544bffb415ae1de25c71d4a85935782
#
_cell.length_a   1.000
_cell.length_b   1.000
_cell.length_c   1.000
_cell.angle_alpha   90.00
_cell.angle_beta   90.00
_cell.angle_gamma   90.00
#
_symmetry.space_group_name_H-M   'P 1'
#
loop_
_entity.id
_entity.type
_entity.pdbx_description
1 polymer ?
#
loop_
_entity_poly.entity_id
_entity_poly.type
_entity_poly.pdbx_seq_one_letter_code
_entity_poly.pdbx_strand_id
1 'polypeptide(L)'
;MESTFEDKSSVYHLKSQTLPAGNGTFVGLIQPNTDTGAISQYLIKRGPCPYLITFETRCFDDLLYNLKALNVVITEEGRTDASKYAFLHPKSTNGAFIKVVEALDPTAEWVEDRSDVNANTVSPRTLQLRQVAVLVKDLDKATKHWQDTFGVVPTRRFQISFTDLEIAVLPLGDKNPFIELAQPTSGDSPSARFLNKYGEGIYLTIFEIQNSLELDLHLSGQNIRYTTSRQTDNYVNLGFNSIWIHPSAISGAFIQLSEVLDPVNPWPPAGDAWY
;
A
#
# COMPACT_ATOMS: atom_id res chain seq x y z
N MET A 1 -3.15 -26.54 0.96
CA MET A 1 -2.03 -26.87 1.87
C MET A 1 -1.57 -25.52 2.41
N GLU A 2 -1.89 -25.24 3.68
CA GLU A 2 -1.57 -23.98 4.34
C GLU A 2 -0.09 -24.03 4.75
N SER A 3 0.76 -23.27 4.08
CA SER A 3 2.12 -23.02 4.56
C SER A 3 2.07 -21.87 5.57
N THR A 4 1.88 -22.19 6.83
CA THR A 4 2.11 -21.27 7.93
C THR A 4 3.58 -21.33 8.30
N PHE A 5 4.35 -20.32 7.92
CA PHE A 5 5.72 -20.16 8.40
C PHE A 5 5.72 -19.52 9.79
N GLU A 6 6.27 -20.23 10.77
CA GLU A 6 6.77 -19.61 11.99
C GLU A 6 8.17 -19.08 11.69
N ASP A 7 8.32 -17.78 11.59
CA ASP A 7 9.63 -17.15 11.56
C ASP A 7 10.32 -17.34 12.93
N LYS A 8 11.17 -18.35 13.01
CA LYS A 8 11.93 -18.68 14.22
C LYS A 8 13.09 -17.71 14.50
N SER A 9 13.38 -16.80 13.56
CA SER A 9 14.50 -15.86 13.66
C SER A 9 14.08 -14.44 13.99
N SER A 10 12.79 -14.09 13.95
CA SER A 10 12.37 -12.72 14.10
C SER A 10 12.32 -12.31 15.57
N VAL A 11 13.01 -11.23 15.87
CA VAL A 11 12.92 -10.47 17.12
C VAL A 11 11.47 -10.07 17.44
N TYR A 12 10.57 -10.14 16.46
CA TYR A 12 9.19 -9.65 16.54
C TYR A 12 8.15 -10.71 16.94
N HIS A 13 8.50 -12.00 17.02
CA HIS A 13 7.55 -13.07 17.37
C HIS A 13 6.22 -12.94 16.61
N LEU A 14 6.26 -12.97 15.28
CA LEU A 14 5.11 -12.82 14.41
C LEU A 14 4.76 -14.14 13.72
N LYS A 15 3.47 -14.33 13.44
CA LYS A 15 3.01 -15.20 12.36
C LYS A 15 2.81 -14.33 11.14
N SER A 16 3.28 -14.76 10.00
CA SER A 16 3.09 -14.07 8.73
C SER A 16 2.59 -15.00 7.64
N GLN A 17 1.86 -14.43 6.71
CA GLN A 17 1.46 -15.07 5.46
C GLN A 17 1.56 -14.05 4.34
N THR A 18 2.20 -14.44 3.25
CA THR A 18 2.41 -13.57 2.09
C THR A 18 1.48 -13.99 0.97
N LEU A 19 0.77 -13.01 0.40
CA LEU A 19 -0.14 -13.18 -0.72
C LEU A 19 0.44 -12.45 -1.94
N PRO A 20 0.66 -13.11 -3.08
CA PRO A 20 1.12 -12.44 -4.28
C PRO A 20 0.06 -11.45 -4.78
N ALA A 21 0.53 -10.27 -5.20
CA ALA A 21 -0.32 -9.16 -5.64
C ALA A 21 0.09 -8.63 -7.03
N GLY A 22 0.62 -9.50 -7.88
CA GLY A 22 1.04 -9.20 -9.25
C GLY A 22 2.35 -8.39 -9.32
N ASN A 23 2.99 -8.37 -10.48
CA ASN A 23 4.21 -7.58 -10.79
C ASN A 23 5.33 -7.70 -9.75
N GLY A 24 5.51 -8.87 -9.13
CA GLY A 24 6.51 -9.06 -8.07
C GLY A 24 6.17 -8.33 -6.76
N THR A 25 4.93 -7.92 -6.57
CA THR A 25 4.44 -7.31 -5.34
C THR A 25 3.68 -8.30 -4.47
N PHE A 26 3.59 -8.01 -3.18
CA PHE A 26 3.01 -8.90 -2.19
C PHE A 26 2.20 -8.12 -1.16
N VAL A 27 1.18 -8.77 -0.60
CA VAL A 27 0.49 -8.34 0.60
C VAL A 27 0.86 -9.28 1.73
N GLY A 28 1.49 -8.76 2.77
CA GLY A 28 1.81 -9.50 3.99
C GLY A 28 0.69 -9.38 5.02
N LEU A 29 0.18 -10.52 5.50
CA LEU A 29 -0.67 -10.59 6.66
C LEU A 29 0.20 -10.95 7.86
N ILE A 30 0.17 -10.14 8.92
CA ILE A 30 0.97 -10.36 10.12
C ILE A 30 0.09 -10.42 11.36
N GLN A 31 0.42 -11.33 12.25
CA GLN A 31 -0.22 -11.50 13.55
C GLN A 31 0.85 -11.63 14.63
N PRO A 32 0.83 -10.75 15.67
CA PRO A 32 1.75 -10.94 16.80
C PRO A 32 1.44 -12.24 17.56
N ASN A 33 2.49 -12.94 17.99
CA ASN A 33 2.37 -14.15 18.80
C ASN A 33 2.30 -13.84 20.31
N THR A 34 2.51 -12.58 20.70
CA THR A 34 2.51 -12.12 22.09
C THR A 34 1.71 -10.83 22.21
N ASP A 35 1.21 -10.53 23.39
CA ASP A 35 0.53 -9.26 23.69
C ASP A 35 1.52 -8.12 24.02
N THR A 36 2.80 -8.41 24.01
CA THR A 36 3.88 -7.45 24.28
C THR A 36 4.63 -7.10 23.00
N GLY A 37 5.22 -5.91 22.98
CA GLY A 37 5.97 -5.42 21.82
C GLY A 37 5.23 -4.33 21.04
N ALA A 38 5.97 -3.63 20.16
CA ALA A 38 5.48 -2.43 19.47
C ALA A 38 4.29 -2.73 18.55
N ILE A 39 4.33 -3.84 17.82
CA ILE A 39 3.25 -4.24 16.88
C ILE A 39 2.00 -4.61 17.65
N SER A 40 2.12 -5.37 18.74
CA SER A 40 0.98 -5.74 19.59
C SER A 40 0.32 -4.52 20.22
N GLN A 41 1.12 -3.59 20.75
CA GLN A 41 0.61 -2.34 21.31
C GLN A 41 -0.05 -1.45 20.25
N TYR A 42 0.49 -1.43 19.03
CA TYR A 42 -0.12 -0.73 17.92
C TYR A 42 -1.49 -1.34 17.56
N LEU A 43 -1.55 -2.66 17.44
CA LEU A 43 -2.77 -3.43 17.15
C LEU A 43 -3.85 -3.23 18.23
N ILE A 44 -3.47 -3.28 19.51
CA ILE A 44 -4.39 -3.02 20.65
C ILE A 44 -4.96 -1.59 20.55
N LYS A 45 -4.14 -0.61 20.21
CA LYS A 45 -4.53 0.80 20.17
C LYS A 45 -5.38 1.14 18.94
N ARG A 46 -5.05 0.59 17.77
CA ARG A 46 -5.69 0.96 16.48
C ARG A 46 -6.67 -0.08 15.95
N GLY A 47 -6.61 -1.30 16.44
CA GLY A 47 -7.24 -2.45 15.82
C GLY A 47 -6.49 -2.90 14.56
N PRO A 48 -6.98 -3.95 13.88
CA PRO A 48 -6.44 -4.39 12.60
C PRO A 48 -6.48 -3.25 11.57
N CYS A 49 -5.38 -3.04 10.86
CA CYS A 49 -5.25 -1.98 9.86
C CYS A 49 -4.00 -2.22 9.00
N PRO A 50 -3.86 -1.54 7.84
CA PRO A 50 -2.59 -1.46 7.14
C PRO A 50 -1.51 -0.89 8.07
N TYR A 51 -0.36 -1.55 8.12
CA TYR A 51 0.67 -1.25 9.12
C TYR A 51 1.99 -0.78 8.51
N LEU A 52 2.47 -1.49 7.48
CA LEU A 52 3.82 -1.35 6.93
C LEU A 52 3.77 -1.30 5.41
N ILE A 53 4.58 -0.42 4.82
CA ILE A 53 4.93 -0.46 3.40
C ILE A 53 6.40 -0.85 3.30
N THR A 54 6.72 -1.85 2.48
CA THR A 54 8.10 -2.23 2.20
C THR A 54 8.48 -1.78 0.79
N PHE A 55 9.55 -1.00 0.68
CA PHE A 55 10.15 -0.60 -0.59
C PHE A 55 11.45 -1.37 -0.83
N GLU A 56 11.57 -1.97 -1.99
CA GLU A 56 12.84 -2.50 -2.45
C GLU A 56 13.66 -1.40 -3.13
N THR A 57 14.95 -1.36 -2.86
CA THR A 57 15.92 -0.47 -3.50
C THR A 57 17.13 -1.27 -3.98
N ARG A 58 17.84 -0.75 -4.99
CA ARG A 58 19.13 -1.28 -5.45
C ARG A 58 20.32 -0.43 -4.98
N CYS A 59 20.05 0.63 -4.24
CA CYS A 59 21.05 1.62 -3.80
C CYS A 59 20.84 1.90 -2.30
N PHE A 60 20.84 0.85 -1.48
CA PHE A 60 20.50 0.97 -0.06
C PHE A 60 21.44 1.90 0.70
N ASP A 61 22.75 1.78 0.48
CA ASP A 61 23.75 2.56 1.24
C ASP A 61 23.64 4.06 0.91
N ASP A 62 23.40 4.42 -0.36
CA ASP A 62 23.19 5.81 -0.79
C ASP A 62 21.87 6.35 -0.22
N LEU A 63 20.80 5.54 -0.28
CA LEU A 63 19.52 5.91 0.31
C LEU A 63 19.65 6.11 1.82
N LEU A 64 20.29 5.19 2.53
CA LEU A 64 20.50 5.30 3.97
C LEU A 64 21.31 6.54 4.36
N TYR A 65 22.35 6.87 3.58
CA TYR A 65 23.11 8.10 3.77
C TYR A 65 22.23 9.35 3.63
N ASN A 66 21.41 9.41 2.59
CA ASN A 66 20.47 10.52 2.37
C ASN A 66 19.42 10.63 3.48
N LEU A 67 18.83 9.50 3.90
CA LEU A 67 17.88 9.46 5.01
C LEU A 67 18.46 10.04 6.29
N LYS A 68 19.71 9.67 6.63
CA LYS A 68 20.43 10.20 7.81
C LYS A 68 20.73 11.70 7.65
N ALA A 69 21.16 12.14 6.47
CA ALA A 69 21.43 13.55 6.19
C ALA A 69 20.16 14.44 6.31
N LEU A 70 18.99 13.91 5.99
CA LEU A 70 17.68 14.56 6.13
C LEU A 70 17.07 14.42 7.53
N ASN A 71 17.80 13.84 8.49
CA ASN A 71 17.33 13.56 9.84
C ASN A 71 16.04 12.71 9.89
N VAL A 72 15.85 11.82 8.91
CA VAL A 72 14.77 10.83 8.94
C VAL A 72 15.01 9.89 10.12
N VAL A 73 13.99 9.69 10.94
CA VAL A 73 14.12 8.83 12.12
C VAL A 73 14.08 7.38 11.72
N ILE A 74 15.21 6.70 11.88
CA ILE A 74 15.35 5.27 11.64
C ILE A 74 15.19 4.58 12.99
N THR A 75 14.23 3.65 13.09
CA THR A 75 13.97 2.90 14.34
C THR A 75 14.85 1.67 14.46
N GLU A 76 15.23 1.11 13.33
CA GLU A 76 16.09 -0.06 13.24
C GLU A 76 16.78 -0.08 11.89
N GLU A 77 18.03 -0.48 11.84
CA GLU A 77 18.76 -0.81 10.62
C GLU A 77 19.56 -2.09 10.83
N GLY A 78 19.70 -2.89 9.78
CA GLY A 78 20.41 -4.15 9.89
C GLY A 78 20.81 -4.74 8.55
N ARG A 79 21.56 -5.85 8.68
CA ARG A 79 22.01 -6.66 7.55
C ARG A 79 21.91 -8.14 7.94
N THR A 80 21.40 -8.92 7.01
CA THR A 80 21.44 -10.38 7.03
C THR A 80 22.28 -10.87 5.84
N ASP A 81 22.44 -12.17 5.68
CA ASP A 81 23.07 -12.73 4.48
C ASP A 81 22.22 -12.46 3.24
N ALA A 82 20.90 -12.34 3.38
CA ALA A 82 19.93 -12.16 2.31
C ALA A 82 19.63 -10.70 1.95
N SER A 83 19.76 -9.76 2.91
CA SER A 83 19.30 -8.38 2.72
C SER A 83 19.99 -7.37 3.62
N LYS A 84 19.97 -6.11 3.18
CA LYS A 84 20.13 -4.92 4.03
C LYS A 84 18.76 -4.31 4.24
N TYR A 85 18.48 -3.75 5.42
CA TYR A 85 17.19 -3.12 5.67
C TYR A 85 17.27 -1.97 6.67
N ALA A 86 16.29 -1.06 6.59
CA ALA A 86 16.05 -0.04 7.60
C ALA A 86 14.55 0.22 7.74
N PHE A 87 14.10 0.45 8.99
CA PHE A 87 12.73 0.85 9.31
C PHE A 87 12.68 2.35 9.62
N LEU A 88 11.80 3.07 8.90
CA LEU A 88 11.60 4.49 9.05
C LEU A 88 10.40 4.76 9.95
N HIS A 89 10.62 5.57 10.99
CA HIS A 89 9.55 5.89 11.94
C HIS A 89 8.42 6.69 11.28
N PRO A 90 7.14 6.39 11.54
CA PRO A 90 5.98 7.06 10.95
C PRO A 90 5.99 8.59 11.05
N LYS A 91 6.58 9.17 12.09
CA LYS A 91 6.70 10.64 12.21
C LYS A 91 7.53 11.31 11.11
N SER A 92 8.39 10.53 10.45
CA SER A 92 9.23 11.02 9.34
C SER A 92 8.67 10.63 7.96
N THR A 93 7.46 10.06 7.88
CA THR A 93 6.88 9.51 6.65
C THR A 93 5.36 9.72 6.62
N ASN A 94 4.89 10.84 7.16
CA ASN A 94 3.47 11.20 7.23
C ASN A 94 2.60 10.05 7.79
N GLY A 95 3.02 9.46 8.89
CA GLY A 95 2.27 8.42 9.58
C GLY A 95 2.34 7.02 8.98
N ALA A 96 2.97 6.85 7.82
CA ALA A 96 3.22 5.53 7.24
C ALA A 96 4.48 4.90 7.85
N PHE A 97 4.38 3.69 8.40
CA PHE A 97 5.56 2.93 8.78
C PHE A 97 6.19 2.34 7.52
N ILE A 98 7.47 2.57 7.28
CA ILE A 98 8.15 2.16 6.04
C ILE A 98 9.37 1.32 6.37
N LYS A 99 9.52 0.19 5.66
CA LYS A 99 10.76 -0.58 5.57
C LYS A 99 11.37 -0.33 4.20
N VAL A 100 12.64 0.02 4.15
CA VAL A 100 13.44 0.00 2.92
C VAL A 100 14.36 -1.21 2.96
N VAL A 101 14.51 -1.92 1.85
CA VAL A 101 15.26 -3.16 1.78
C VAL A 101 16.02 -3.28 0.46
N GLU A 102 17.24 -3.82 0.51
CA GLU A 102 17.99 -4.26 -0.66
C GLU A 102 18.20 -5.78 -0.57
N ALA A 103 17.76 -6.51 -1.56
CA ALA A 103 18.06 -7.94 -1.69
C ALA A 103 19.54 -8.10 -2.06
N LEU A 104 20.29 -8.85 -1.27
CA LEU A 104 21.69 -9.22 -1.55
C LEU A 104 21.76 -10.53 -2.32
N ASP A 105 20.78 -11.39 -2.11
CA ASP A 105 20.59 -12.63 -2.85
C ASP A 105 19.14 -12.63 -3.38
N PRO A 106 18.94 -12.53 -4.69
CA PRO A 106 17.60 -12.58 -5.29
C PRO A 106 16.89 -13.92 -5.15
N THR A 107 17.61 -14.96 -4.71
CA THR A 107 17.04 -16.29 -4.42
C THR A 107 16.74 -16.47 -2.93
N ALA A 108 17.17 -15.57 -2.07
CA ALA A 108 17.01 -15.68 -0.63
C ALA A 108 15.63 -15.22 -0.15
N GLU A 109 15.21 -15.79 0.95
CA GLU A 109 13.87 -15.78 1.53
C GLU A 109 13.38 -14.47 2.18
N TRP A 110 14.04 -13.30 1.98
CA TRP A 110 13.40 -12.07 2.47
C TRP A 110 12.12 -11.74 1.68
N VAL A 111 12.05 -12.25 0.46
CA VAL A 111 10.83 -12.40 -0.33
C VAL A 111 10.30 -13.78 0.02
N GLU A 112 9.62 -13.87 1.14
CA GLU A 112 9.00 -15.11 1.60
C GLU A 112 8.31 -15.78 0.42
N ASP A 113 8.89 -16.92 0.02
CA ASP A 113 8.31 -17.89 -0.88
C ASP A 113 7.88 -17.42 -2.28
N ARG A 114 8.87 -16.99 -3.11
CA ARG A 114 8.64 -16.94 -4.57
C ARG A 114 8.42 -18.32 -5.19
N SER A 115 8.77 -19.38 -4.48
CA SER A 115 8.80 -20.75 -5.03
C SER A 115 7.40 -21.33 -5.28
N ASP A 116 6.39 -20.94 -4.52
CA ASP A 116 5.02 -21.42 -4.67
C ASP A 116 4.14 -20.52 -5.56
N VAL A 117 4.66 -19.38 -5.99
CA VAL A 117 3.99 -18.56 -7.00
C VAL A 117 4.21 -19.18 -8.37
N ASN A 118 3.50 -20.28 -8.64
CA ASN A 118 3.37 -20.81 -9.97
C ASN A 118 2.77 -19.69 -10.83
N ALA A 119 3.60 -19.01 -11.62
CA ALA A 119 3.20 -17.93 -12.52
C ALA A 119 2.09 -18.35 -13.52
N ASN A 120 1.74 -19.62 -13.54
CA ASN A 120 0.72 -20.24 -14.39
C ASN A 120 -0.65 -20.42 -13.71
N THR A 121 -0.80 -20.17 -12.41
CA THR A 121 -2.13 -20.07 -11.79
C THR A 121 -2.65 -18.66 -11.88
N VAL A 122 -2.78 -18.16 -13.09
CA VAL A 122 -3.60 -16.97 -13.36
C VAL A 122 -5.04 -17.37 -13.09
N SER A 123 -5.48 -17.18 -11.86
CA SER A 123 -6.90 -17.14 -11.58
C SER A 123 -7.50 -16.04 -12.46
N PRO A 124 -8.70 -16.21 -13.04
CA PRO A 124 -9.40 -15.12 -13.75
C PRO A 124 -9.65 -13.88 -12.88
N ARG A 125 -9.24 -13.90 -11.63
CA ARG A 125 -9.30 -12.84 -10.63
C ARG A 125 -7.90 -12.32 -10.27
N THR A 126 -7.06 -12.08 -11.27
CA THR A 126 -5.71 -11.55 -11.03
C THR A 126 -5.82 -10.20 -10.34
N LEU A 127 -5.44 -10.16 -9.07
CA LEU A 127 -5.26 -8.92 -8.33
C LEU A 127 -3.86 -8.39 -8.63
N GLN A 128 -3.78 -7.13 -9.03
CA GLN A 128 -2.51 -6.45 -9.22
C GLN A 128 -2.46 -5.20 -8.36
N LEU A 129 -1.54 -5.17 -7.40
CA LEU A 129 -1.33 -3.97 -6.59
C LEU A 129 -0.89 -2.82 -7.50
N ARG A 130 -1.62 -1.70 -7.42
CA ARG A 130 -1.32 -0.49 -8.20
C ARG A 130 -0.95 0.69 -7.33
N GLN A 131 -1.59 0.82 -6.17
CA GLN A 131 -1.46 2.04 -5.40
C GLN A 131 -1.64 1.79 -3.91
N VAL A 132 -0.85 2.52 -3.12
CA VAL A 132 -1.08 2.69 -1.68
C VAL A 132 -1.25 4.19 -1.40
N ALA A 133 -2.40 4.57 -0.86
CA ALA A 133 -2.70 5.96 -0.53
C ALA A 133 -2.38 6.26 0.94
N VAL A 134 -1.68 7.36 1.17
CA VAL A 134 -1.34 7.91 2.47
C VAL A 134 -2.07 9.22 2.65
N LEU A 135 -2.94 9.32 3.65
CA LEU A 135 -3.59 10.59 3.99
C LEU A 135 -2.61 11.52 4.69
N VAL A 136 -2.60 12.76 4.22
CA VAL A 136 -1.74 13.84 4.74
C VAL A 136 -2.55 15.09 5.07
N LYS A 137 -2.04 15.92 5.98
CA LYS A 137 -2.67 17.17 6.37
C LYS A 137 -2.33 18.34 5.44
N ASP A 138 -1.16 18.28 4.81
CA ASP A 138 -0.61 19.32 3.96
C ASP A 138 0.10 18.64 2.80
N LEU A 139 -0.56 18.63 1.65
CA LEU A 139 -0.09 17.93 0.45
C LEU A 139 1.19 18.52 -0.11
N ASP A 140 1.36 19.86 -0.01
CA ASP A 140 2.59 20.54 -0.48
C ASP A 140 3.81 20.07 0.31
N LYS A 141 3.70 20.13 1.63
CA LYS A 141 4.79 19.73 2.51
C LYS A 141 5.08 18.24 2.42
N ALA A 142 4.04 17.42 2.39
CA ALA A 142 4.19 15.97 2.27
C ALA A 142 4.86 15.59 0.95
N THR A 143 4.39 16.13 -0.17
CA THR A 143 4.94 15.86 -1.50
C THR A 143 6.43 16.23 -1.58
N LYS A 144 6.76 17.44 -1.13
CA LYS A 144 8.17 17.87 -1.10
C LYS A 144 9.02 16.98 -0.19
N HIS A 145 8.51 16.64 0.98
CA HIS A 145 9.22 15.79 1.93
C HIS A 145 9.48 14.39 1.37
N TRP A 146 8.49 13.77 0.74
CA TRP A 146 8.67 12.46 0.11
C TRP A 146 9.60 12.50 -1.10
N GLN A 147 9.54 13.57 -1.90
CA GLN A 147 10.49 13.79 -2.99
C GLN A 147 11.93 13.90 -2.47
N ASP A 148 12.15 14.71 -1.44
CA ASP A 148 13.49 14.89 -0.85
C ASP A 148 13.99 13.57 -0.20
N THR A 149 13.09 12.80 0.43
CA THR A 149 13.41 11.57 1.17
C THR A 149 13.74 10.40 0.25
N PHE A 150 12.94 10.20 -0.79
CA PHE A 150 13.02 9.01 -1.65
C PHE A 150 13.51 9.32 -3.08
N GLY A 151 13.74 10.57 -3.42
CA GLY A 151 14.18 10.98 -4.77
C GLY A 151 13.10 10.80 -5.84
N VAL A 152 11.84 10.63 -5.46
CA VAL A 152 10.73 10.37 -6.38
C VAL A 152 10.15 11.68 -6.88
N VAL A 153 10.02 11.84 -8.20
CA VAL A 153 9.38 13.02 -8.80
C VAL A 153 7.87 12.84 -8.80
N PRO A 154 7.12 13.69 -8.07
CA PRO A 154 5.67 13.57 -8.03
C PRO A 154 5.04 13.98 -9.37
N THR A 155 3.88 13.42 -9.68
CA THR A 155 3.05 13.89 -10.77
C THR A 155 2.41 15.25 -10.42
N ARG A 156 1.77 15.87 -11.43
CA ARG A 156 0.93 17.06 -11.16
C ARG A 156 -0.18 16.71 -10.16
N ARG A 157 -0.61 17.71 -9.41
CA ARG A 157 -1.77 17.56 -8.53
C ARG A 157 -3.04 17.30 -9.30
N PHE A 158 -3.91 16.55 -8.67
CA PHE A 158 -5.18 16.17 -9.22
C PHE A 158 -6.26 16.23 -8.15
N GLN A 159 -7.38 16.92 -8.47
CA GLN A 159 -8.53 16.97 -7.58
C GLN A 159 -9.55 15.92 -7.98
N ILE A 160 -9.95 15.10 -7.01
CA ILE A 160 -10.98 14.06 -7.18
C ILE A 160 -12.22 14.50 -6.43
N SER A 161 -13.13 15.18 -7.15
CA SER A 161 -14.27 15.86 -6.54
C SER A 161 -15.24 14.91 -5.82
N PHE A 162 -15.45 13.69 -6.34
CA PHE A 162 -16.41 12.76 -5.74
C PHE A 162 -15.93 12.11 -4.44
N THR A 163 -14.63 12.20 -4.11
CA THR A 163 -14.05 11.73 -2.85
C THR A 163 -13.60 12.84 -1.94
N ASP A 164 -13.75 14.11 -2.38
CA ASP A 164 -13.23 15.29 -1.69
C ASP A 164 -11.73 15.17 -1.37
N LEU A 165 -10.93 14.76 -2.34
CA LEU A 165 -9.48 14.62 -2.22
C LEU A 165 -8.73 15.46 -3.25
N GLU A 166 -7.65 16.10 -2.81
CA GLU A 166 -6.56 16.55 -3.67
C GLU A 166 -5.38 15.58 -3.51
N ILE A 167 -4.81 15.12 -4.61
CA ILE A 167 -3.79 14.08 -4.61
C ILE A 167 -2.54 14.46 -5.40
N ALA A 168 -1.42 13.84 -5.03
CA ALA A 168 -0.20 13.76 -5.82
C ALA A 168 0.26 12.30 -5.85
N VAL A 169 0.63 11.82 -7.03
CA VAL A 169 1.12 10.46 -7.22
C VAL A 169 2.65 10.47 -7.29
N LEU A 170 3.27 9.52 -6.60
CA LEU A 170 4.71 9.32 -6.55
C LEU A 170 5.01 7.95 -7.18
N PRO A 171 5.39 7.91 -8.47
CA PRO A 171 5.79 6.69 -9.15
C PRO A 171 7.05 6.10 -8.53
N LEU A 172 7.07 4.79 -8.27
CA LEU A 172 8.21 4.09 -7.66
C LEU A 172 9.10 3.38 -8.70
N GLY A 173 9.10 3.86 -9.93
CA GLY A 173 9.80 3.28 -11.08
C GLY A 173 8.82 2.75 -12.14
N ASP A 174 9.38 2.17 -13.21
CA ASP A 174 8.57 1.70 -14.34
C ASP A 174 7.72 0.49 -13.95
N LYS A 175 6.41 0.56 -14.22
CA LYS A 175 5.45 -0.53 -14.02
C LYS A 175 5.30 -1.04 -12.56
N ASN A 176 5.79 -0.28 -11.60
CA ASN A 176 5.65 -0.60 -10.18
C ASN A 176 4.41 0.08 -9.61
N PRO A 177 3.90 -0.40 -8.47
CA PRO A 177 2.92 0.35 -7.71
C PRO A 177 3.45 1.75 -7.36
N PHE A 178 2.54 2.67 -7.19
CA PHE A 178 2.89 4.03 -6.77
C PHE A 178 2.28 4.38 -5.41
N ILE A 179 2.85 5.39 -4.79
CA ILE A 179 2.26 6.01 -3.60
C ILE A 179 1.39 7.18 -4.05
N GLU A 180 0.22 7.28 -3.47
CA GLU A 180 -0.61 8.47 -3.54
C GLU A 180 -0.53 9.21 -2.21
N LEU A 181 -0.17 10.47 -2.24
CA LEU A 181 -0.39 11.36 -1.11
C LEU A 181 -1.73 12.07 -1.33
N ALA A 182 -2.62 11.98 -0.35
CA ALA A 182 -3.99 12.48 -0.47
C ALA A 182 -4.34 13.41 0.68
N GLN A 183 -4.83 14.60 0.35
CA GLN A 183 -5.32 15.58 1.30
C GLN A 183 -6.82 15.76 1.16
N PRO A 184 -7.63 15.60 2.23
CA PRO A 184 -9.04 15.94 2.21
C PRO A 184 -9.28 17.42 1.91
N THR A 185 -10.19 17.72 0.99
CA THR A 185 -10.60 19.07 0.61
C THR A 185 -11.87 19.53 1.34
N SER A 186 -12.60 18.58 1.97
CA SER A 186 -13.78 18.83 2.79
C SER A 186 -13.56 18.29 4.19
N GLY A 187 -13.93 19.08 5.22
CA GLY A 187 -13.82 18.69 6.63
C GLY A 187 -14.73 17.53 7.05
N ASP A 188 -15.81 17.30 6.30
CA ASP A 188 -16.85 16.32 6.62
C ASP A 188 -16.74 15.04 5.78
N SER A 189 -15.74 14.94 4.92
CA SER A 189 -15.52 13.73 4.11
C SER A 189 -15.12 12.52 4.96
N PRO A 190 -15.33 11.29 4.49
CA PRO A 190 -14.87 10.08 5.19
C PRO A 190 -13.35 10.09 5.44
N SER A 191 -12.57 10.58 4.48
CA SER A 191 -11.11 10.73 4.57
C SER A 191 -10.71 11.77 5.63
N ALA A 192 -11.42 12.91 5.72
CA ALA A 192 -11.19 13.90 6.76
C ALA A 192 -11.50 13.35 8.16
N ARG A 193 -12.60 12.61 8.31
CA ARG A 193 -12.93 11.93 9.58
C ARG A 193 -11.86 10.91 9.98
N PHE A 194 -11.34 10.15 9.01
CA PHE A 194 -10.25 9.22 9.26
C PHE A 194 -8.99 9.97 9.72
N LEU A 195 -8.58 11.01 8.98
CA LEU A 195 -7.41 11.83 9.29
C LEU A 195 -7.51 12.49 10.68
N ASN A 196 -8.69 13.01 11.05
CA ASN A 196 -8.94 13.59 12.36
C ASN A 196 -8.87 12.57 13.49
N LYS A 197 -9.36 11.34 13.25
CA LYS A 197 -9.40 10.28 14.28
C LYS A 197 -8.04 9.58 14.45
N TYR A 198 -7.33 9.32 13.37
CA TYR A 198 -6.15 8.46 13.37
C TYR A 198 -4.84 9.17 13.05
N GLY A 199 -4.91 10.42 12.58
CA GLY A 199 -3.75 11.16 12.07
C GLY A 199 -3.39 10.75 10.64
N GLU A 200 -2.28 11.26 10.16
CA GLU A 200 -1.69 10.87 8.87
C GLU A 200 -1.34 9.38 8.85
N GLY A 201 -1.34 8.76 7.68
CA GLY A 201 -0.97 7.36 7.53
C GLY A 201 -1.63 6.65 6.36
N ILE A 202 -1.36 5.35 6.25
CA ILE A 202 -1.91 4.49 5.19
C ILE A 202 -3.44 4.45 5.34
N TYR A 203 -4.12 4.76 4.25
CA TYR A 203 -5.58 4.89 4.23
C TYR A 203 -6.26 3.90 3.30
N LEU A 204 -5.77 3.75 2.07
CA LEU A 204 -6.39 2.98 1.01
C LEU A 204 -5.34 2.20 0.24
N THR A 205 -5.68 0.98 -0.16
CA THR A 205 -4.88 0.17 -1.09
C THR A 205 -5.72 -0.13 -2.31
N ILE A 206 -5.18 0.13 -3.51
CA ILE A 206 -5.88 -0.08 -4.77
C ILE A 206 -5.24 -1.23 -5.54
N PHE A 207 -6.07 -2.18 -5.94
CA PHE A 207 -5.71 -3.27 -6.83
C PHE A 207 -6.46 -3.15 -8.14
N GLU A 208 -5.80 -3.41 -9.23
CA GLU A 208 -6.44 -3.63 -10.52
C GLU A 208 -6.99 -5.05 -10.60
N ILE A 209 -8.18 -5.16 -11.19
CA ILE A 209 -8.88 -6.41 -11.46
C ILE A 209 -9.32 -6.44 -12.93
N GLN A 210 -9.58 -7.62 -13.46
CA GLN A 210 -9.97 -7.78 -14.87
C GLN A 210 -11.49 -7.68 -15.11
N ASN A 211 -12.32 -8.03 -14.12
CA ASN A 211 -13.77 -8.11 -14.28
C ASN A 211 -14.49 -7.76 -12.98
N SER A 212 -14.94 -6.52 -12.89
CA SER A 212 -15.63 -6.01 -11.71
C SER A 212 -17.04 -6.62 -11.54
N LEU A 213 -17.71 -6.97 -12.65
CA LEU A 213 -19.04 -7.56 -12.58
C LEU A 213 -19.00 -8.99 -12.02
N GLU A 214 -18.05 -9.80 -12.47
CA GLU A 214 -17.87 -11.15 -11.93
C GLU A 214 -17.52 -11.12 -10.45
N LEU A 215 -16.64 -10.19 -10.06
CA LEU A 215 -16.25 -10.03 -8.67
C LEU A 215 -17.42 -9.53 -7.80
N ASP A 216 -18.23 -8.60 -8.29
CA ASP A 216 -19.44 -8.11 -7.62
C ASP A 216 -20.41 -9.27 -7.33
N LEU A 217 -20.69 -10.11 -8.34
CA LEU A 217 -21.50 -11.31 -8.18
C LEU A 217 -20.93 -12.28 -7.13
N HIS A 218 -19.61 -12.45 -7.13
CA HIS A 218 -18.96 -13.32 -6.14
C HIS A 218 -19.07 -12.75 -4.72
N LEU A 219 -18.77 -11.47 -4.51
CA LEU A 219 -18.80 -10.82 -3.20
C LEU A 219 -20.21 -10.76 -2.62
N SER A 220 -21.23 -10.53 -3.47
CA SER A 220 -22.64 -10.52 -3.04
C SER A 220 -23.09 -11.84 -2.43
N GLY A 221 -22.50 -12.96 -2.88
CA GLY A 221 -22.76 -14.30 -2.32
C GLY A 221 -22.01 -14.60 -1.02
N GLN A 222 -21.04 -13.76 -0.60
CA GLN A 222 -20.16 -14.03 0.54
C GLN A 222 -20.48 -13.23 1.81
N ASN A 223 -21.56 -12.45 1.83
CA ASN A 223 -21.92 -11.55 2.94
C ASN A 223 -20.79 -10.56 3.33
N ILE A 224 -20.01 -10.12 2.35
CA ILE A 224 -18.94 -9.14 2.50
C ILE A 224 -19.54 -7.74 2.34
N ARG A 225 -19.21 -6.81 3.25
CA ARG A 225 -19.65 -5.42 3.15
C ARG A 225 -18.79 -4.66 2.17
N TYR A 226 -19.39 -4.21 1.06
CA TYR A 226 -18.75 -3.40 0.03
C TYR A 226 -19.74 -2.44 -0.62
N THR A 227 -19.23 -1.52 -1.42
CA THR A 227 -19.99 -0.64 -2.32
C THR A 227 -19.37 -0.66 -3.69
N THR A 228 -20.15 -0.36 -4.72
CA THR A 228 -19.68 -0.26 -6.10
C THR A 228 -19.78 1.17 -6.60
N SER A 229 -18.87 1.55 -7.48
CA SER A 229 -18.92 2.77 -8.28
C SER A 229 -18.69 2.37 -9.72
N ARG A 230 -19.68 2.59 -10.55
CA ARG A 230 -19.65 2.26 -11.99
C ARG A 230 -19.74 3.52 -12.83
N GLN A 231 -19.13 3.49 -14.00
CA GLN A 231 -19.11 4.62 -14.90
C GLN A 231 -20.53 5.10 -15.31
N THR A 232 -21.53 4.21 -15.20
CA THR A 232 -22.95 4.50 -15.46
C THR A 232 -23.64 5.30 -14.35
N ASP A 233 -23.02 5.44 -13.19
CA ASP A 233 -23.62 6.01 -11.96
C ASP A 233 -23.44 7.53 -11.85
N ASN A 234 -23.30 8.27 -12.95
CA ASN A 234 -23.00 9.71 -13.00
C ASN A 234 -21.67 10.14 -12.36
N TYR A 235 -20.80 9.22 -12.01
CA TYR A 235 -19.44 9.53 -11.60
C TYR A 235 -18.60 9.77 -12.84
N VAL A 236 -18.23 11.00 -12.99
CA VAL A 236 -17.51 11.55 -14.10
C VAL A 236 -16.30 10.67 -14.50
N ASN A 237 -16.43 10.01 -15.65
CA ASN A 237 -15.36 9.61 -16.60
C ASN A 237 -13.96 9.36 -15.99
N LEU A 238 -13.86 8.48 -14.99
CA LEU A 238 -12.56 8.13 -14.41
C LEU A 238 -11.90 6.97 -15.16
N GLY A 239 -12.56 6.40 -16.18
CA GLY A 239 -12.00 5.31 -16.98
C GLY A 239 -11.95 3.96 -16.27
N PHE A 240 -12.63 3.78 -15.13
CA PHE A 240 -12.67 2.51 -14.41
C PHE A 240 -13.96 2.30 -13.61
N ASN A 241 -14.30 1.03 -13.37
CA ASN A 241 -15.28 0.61 -12.38
C ASN A 241 -14.56 0.25 -11.08
N SER A 242 -15.16 0.55 -9.94
CA SER A 242 -14.57 0.24 -8.64
C SER A 242 -15.51 -0.53 -7.72
N ILE A 243 -14.92 -1.42 -6.93
CA ILE A 243 -15.53 -2.07 -5.78
C ILE A 243 -14.73 -1.63 -4.54
N TRP A 244 -15.43 -1.08 -3.57
CA TRP A 244 -14.84 -0.57 -2.33
C TRP A 244 -15.19 -1.51 -1.20
N ILE A 245 -14.21 -2.28 -0.71
CA ILE A 245 -14.42 -3.22 0.40
C ILE A 245 -14.26 -2.47 1.72
N HIS A 246 -15.30 -2.56 2.56
CA HIS A 246 -15.30 -1.85 3.83
C HIS A 246 -14.27 -2.45 4.81
N PRO A 247 -13.52 -1.64 5.57
CA PRO A 247 -12.52 -2.13 6.53
C PRO A 247 -13.01 -3.21 7.50
N SER A 248 -14.27 -3.14 7.93
CA SER A 248 -14.83 -4.17 8.81
C SER A 248 -14.94 -5.55 8.19
N ALA A 249 -14.85 -5.67 6.88
CA ALA A 249 -14.96 -6.95 6.18
C ALA A 249 -13.60 -7.66 6.02
N ILE A 250 -12.50 -6.92 6.08
CA ILE A 250 -11.15 -7.43 5.83
C ILE A 250 -10.13 -6.83 6.79
N SER A 251 -10.18 -7.24 8.04
CA SER A 251 -9.16 -6.92 9.06
C SER A 251 -8.69 -5.46 9.05
N GLY A 252 -9.63 -4.53 8.91
CA GLY A 252 -9.37 -3.09 9.01
C GLY A 252 -8.73 -2.42 7.79
N ALA A 253 -8.43 -3.15 6.72
CA ALA A 253 -7.92 -2.56 5.50
C ALA A 253 -9.05 -1.95 4.66
N PHE A 254 -8.89 -0.72 4.18
CA PHE A 254 -9.75 -0.16 3.16
C PHE A 254 -9.17 -0.47 1.79
N ILE A 255 -9.91 -1.22 0.98
CA ILE A 255 -9.44 -1.72 -0.32
C ILE A 255 -10.37 -1.26 -1.43
N GLN A 256 -9.78 -0.77 -2.50
CA GLN A 256 -10.44 -0.52 -3.76
C GLN A 256 -9.96 -1.54 -4.79
N LEU A 257 -10.90 -2.16 -5.48
CA LEU A 257 -10.66 -3.08 -6.59
C LEU A 257 -11.17 -2.39 -7.85
N SER A 258 -10.28 -2.09 -8.80
CA SER A 258 -10.59 -1.26 -9.97
C SER A 258 -10.39 -2.04 -11.25
N GLU A 259 -11.42 -2.07 -12.09
CA GLU A 259 -11.35 -2.53 -13.48
C GLU A 259 -11.12 -1.33 -14.39
N VAL A 260 -10.00 -1.33 -15.11
CA VAL A 260 -9.68 -0.28 -16.10
C VAL A 260 -10.53 -0.48 -17.35
N LEU A 261 -11.29 0.55 -17.73
CA LEU A 261 -12.16 0.53 -18.92
C LEU A 261 -11.50 1.19 -20.13
N ASP A 262 -10.59 2.13 -19.89
CA ASP A 262 -9.79 2.80 -20.92
C ASP A 262 -8.30 2.47 -20.73
N PRO A 263 -7.76 1.49 -21.44
CA PRO A 263 -6.36 1.10 -21.31
C PRO A 263 -5.38 2.16 -21.85
N VAL A 264 -5.86 3.15 -22.62
CA VAL A 264 -5.02 4.25 -23.14
C VAL A 264 -4.82 5.33 -22.08
N ASN A 265 -5.79 5.50 -21.18
CA ASN A 265 -5.74 6.48 -20.09
C ASN A 265 -6.31 5.88 -18.81
N PRO A 266 -5.63 4.88 -18.24
CA PRO A 266 -6.20 4.03 -17.18
C PRO A 266 -6.44 4.78 -15.86
N TRP A 267 -5.52 5.66 -15.48
CA TRP A 267 -5.61 6.45 -14.26
C TRP A 267 -4.99 7.82 -14.49
N PRO A 268 -5.77 8.84 -14.86
CA PRO A 268 -5.23 10.15 -15.22
C PRO A 268 -4.24 10.76 -14.23
N PRO A 269 -4.41 10.65 -12.90
CA PRO A 269 -3.43 11.13 -11.94
C PRO A 269 -2.07 10.46 -12.01
N ALA A 270 -2.01 9.18 -12.35
CA ALA A 270 -0.77 8.42 -12.48
C ALA A 270 -0.15 8.55 -13.88
N GLY A 271 -0.97 8.87 -14.91
CA GLY A 271 -0.52 8.89 -16.29
C GLY A 271 0.11 7.55 -16.70
N ASP A 272 1.27 7.61 -17.37
CA ASP A 272 1.99 6.41 -17.82
C ASP A 272 2.53 5.54 -16.67
N ALA A 273 2.56 6.05 -15.44
CA ALA A 273 3.02 5.29 -14.28
C ALA A 273 2.04 4.18 -13.84
N TRP A 274 0.84 4.13 -14.42
CA TRP A 274 -0.11 3.05 -14.12
C TRP A 274 0.35 1.69 -14.67
N TYR A 275 1.11 1.66 -15.79
CA TYR A 275 1.56 0.42 -16.44
C TYR A 275 3.05 0.17 -16.34
#